data_7003231f53e7eae8a71b86f71a600ae3
#
_entry.id   7003231f53e7eae8a71b86f71a600ae3
#
_cell.length_a   1.000
_cell.length_b   1.000
_cell.length_c   1.000
_cell.angle_alpha   90.00
_cell.angle_beta   90.00
_cell.angle_gamma   90.00
#
_symmetry.space_group_name_H-M   'P 1'
#
loop_
_entity.id
_entity.type
_entity.pdbx_description
1 polymer ?
#
loop_
_entity_poly.entity_id
_entity_poly.type
_entity_poly.pdbx_seq_one_letter_code
_entity_poly.pdbx_strand_id
1 'polypeptide(L)'
;MTPQSNPKQPTAPQPSSHPAHGHEPPPDQKPISPRTALFGLAVVLIAACALAGYGILSRRHDDRVLADTTTQLAAPTVIAINPTMGSSTGSFVLPGNVSAYTDSPIYARTSGYLTRWYFDIGAKVSKGALLAEIATPELDQQLSQAQSDLTTAEATANNARIQADRYSGLVKSDAVSRQDTDTYVNQAAATAAAVKSAQANVQRIKELQSFEKVYAPFDGVITARNIDTGQLINQGAANELFHLQAIQTLRVYANLPQIYSDSVKKGMKIDLNFVEHPEKTYQGTLVRTADAIDPSSRTLLVEIDVDNRAGELLPGSLAQAHFKTPTAAPTFVVPAAALMFRREGLRVGTVVNGNVAHLVPVVIGEDDGATVQIVTGLSAGDRVIQDPPDSLIEGEKVSVESPGNAATAGGK
;
A
#
# COMPACT_ATOMS: atom_id res chain seq x y z
N MET A 1 65.44 -4.33 0.44
CA MET A 1 66.40 -3.40 1.04
C MET A 1 66.17 -3.43 2.53
N THR A 2 66.99 -4.13 3.18
CA THR A 2 67.40 -4.16 4.61
C THR A 2 67.87 -2.77 5.05
N PRO A 3 68.12 -2.46 6.35
CA PRO A 3 68.42 -3.37 7.49
C PRO A 3 67.81 -2.93 8.84
N GLN A 4 67.54 -3.87 9.75
CA GLN A 4 68.30 -4.14 11.02
C GLN A 4 68.47 -2.96 11.98
N SER A 5 68.01 -3.14 13.27
CA SER A 5 68.93 -3.23 14.41
C SER A 5 68.20 -3.57 15.72
N ASN A 6 68.54 -4.70 16.26
CA ASN A 6 68.68 -4.99 17.71
C ASN A 6 69.98 -4.36 18.18
N PRO A 7 70.28 -3.97 19.42
CA PRO A 7 70.37 -4.85 20.61
C PRO A 7 70.24 -4.16 22.00
N LYS A 8 70.14 -4.88 23.09
CA LYS A 8 71.05 -5.03 24.23
C LYS A 8 70.38 -5.35 25.55
N GLN A 9 70.66 -6.50 26.08
CA GLN A 9 70.82 -6.71 27.53
C GLN A 9 71.95 -5.92 28.06
N PRO A 10 72.00 -5.61 29.39
CA PRO A 10 72.96 -6.20 30.27
C PRO A 10 72.42 -6.50 31.69
N THR A 11 72.82 -7.63 32.26
CA THR A 11 73.94 -7.90 33.24
C THR A 11 73.58 -7.62 34.71
N ALA A 12 73.66 -8.69 35.49
CA ALA A 12 73.67 -8.73 36.94
C ALA A 12 75.00 -8.14 37.53
N PRO A 13 75.00 -7.80 38.79
CA PRO A 13 76.20 -8.03 39.54
C PRO A 13 76.02 -8.79 40.84
N GLN A 14 77.05 -9.50 41.19
CA GLN A 14 77.31 -10.35 42.33
C GLN A 14 77.81 -9.56 43.55
N PRO A 15 78.28 -10.22 44.63
CA PRO A 15 78.02 -9.89 46.04
C PRO A 15 79.22 -9.29 46.80
N SER A 16 79.00 -8.83 48.00
CA SER A 16 80.08 -8.47 48.92
C SER A 16 79.76 -8.92 50.35
N SER A 17 80.56 -9.78 50.80
CA SER A 17 81.30 -10.17 51.99
C SER A 17 81.09 -9.38 53.30
N HIS A 18 80.84 -10.18 54.37
CA HIS A 18 81.27 -10.25 55.76
C HIS A 18 81.81 -8.99 56.50
N PRO A 19 81.68 -8.92 57.86
CA PRO A 19 82.39 -9.85 58.78
C PRO A 19 81.59 -10.21 60.07
N ALA A 20 82.20 -11.23 60.75
CA ALA A 20 81.82 -11.86 61.97
C ALA A 20 82.23 -11.07 63.26
N HIS A 21 81.52 -11.35 64.36
CA HIS A 21 81.91 -11.33 65.78
C HIS A 21 80.68 -11.79 66.58
N GLY A 22 80.65 -12.61 67.55
CA GLY A 22 81.61 -13.15 68.52
C GLY A 22 80.76 -13.95 69.50
N HIS A 23 81.34 -15.01 70.01
CA HIS A 23 80.80 -15.95 70.97
C HIS A 23 80.57 -15.37 72.36
N GLU A 24 79.47 -15.76 73.02
CA GLU A 24 79.37 -15.95 74.45
C GLU A 24 78.40 -17.07 74.79
N PRO A 25 78.73 -17.97 75.87
CA PRO A 25 78.04 -19.24 76.05
C PRO A 25 76.82 -19.15 76.97
N PRO A 26 75.94 -20.18 76.93
CA PRO A 26 74.65 -20.12 77.61
C PRO A 26 74.69 -20.68 79.05
N PRO A 27 73.74 -20.24 79.93
CA PRO A 27 73.61 -20.84 81.26
C PRO A 27 72.77 -22.11 81.26
N ASP A 28 73.16 -22.99 82.14
CA ASP A 28 72.67 -24.31 82.47
C ASP A 28 71.10 -24.41 82.57
N GLN A 29 70.53 -25.33 81.84
CA GLN A 29 69.12 -25.72 82.01
C GLN A 29 69.03 -27.18 82.46
N LYS A 30 68.33 -27.38 83.59
CA LYS A 30 67.99 -28.67 84.17
C LYS A 30 67.05 -29.48 83.21
N PRO A 31 67.17 -30.80 83.15
CA PRO A 31 66.41 -31.65 82.24
C PRO A 31 64.92 -31.78 82.70
N ILE A 32 64.03 -31.44 81.75
CA ILE A 32 62.59 -31.66 81.91
C ILE A 32 62.26 -33.13 81.61
N SER A 33 61.48 -33.81 82.47
CA SER A 33 61.13 -35.20 82.29
C SER A 33 60.41 -35.50 81.00
N PRO A 34 60.66 -36.62 80.28
CA PRO A 34 60.10 -36.87 78.96
C PRO A 34 58.58 -36.96 78.91
N ARG A 35 57.87 -37.17 80.02
CA ARG A 35 56.39 -37.24 80.07
C ARG A 35 55.69 -35.89 80.05
N THR A 36 56.27 -34.85 80.61
CA THR A 36 55.72 -33.49 80.58
C THR A 36 55.95 -32.80 79.24
N ALA A 37 57.08 -33.11 78.59
CA ALA A 37 57.34 -32.60 77.23
C ALA A 37 56.38 -33.17 76.16
N LEU A 38 56.04 -34.47 76.27
CA LEU A 38 55.06 -35.11 75.40
C LEU A 38 53.67 -34.57 75.59
N PHE A 39 53.25 -34.26 76.82
CA PHE A 39 51.93 -33.66 77.09
C PHE A 39 51.82 -32.20 76.56
N GLY A 40 52.93 -31.45 76.74
CA GLY A 40 53.00 -30.10 76.20
C GLY A 40 52.94 -30.08 74.64
N LEU A 41 53.65 -31.01 74.01
CA LEU A 41 53.65 -31.13 72.54
C LEU A 41 52.29 -31.55 72.02
N ALA A 42 51.58 -32.45 72.71
CA ALA A 42 50.24 -32.87 72.33
C ALA A 42 49.18 -31.71 72.39
N VAL A 43 49.25 -30.88 73.48
CA VAL A 43 48.42 -29.72 73.64
C VAL A 43 48.69 -28.66 72.57
N VAL A 44 49.93 -28.41 72.20
CA VAL A 44 50.30 -27.47 71.14
C VAL A 44 49.86 -27.98 69.78
N LEU A 45 49.97 -29.30 69.55
CA LEU A 45 49.48 -29.90 68.29
C LEU A 45 47.97 -29.83 68.13
N ILE A 46 47.26 -30.09 69.23
CA ILE A 46 45.73 -29.94 69.23
C ILE A 46 45.32 -28.48 69.04
N ALA A 47 46.03 -27.56 69.74
CA ALA A 47 45.76 -26.12 69.52
C ALA A 47 46.08 -25.67 68.10
N ALA A 48 47.20 -26.15 67.51
CA ALA A 48 47.59 -25.88 66.14
C ALA A 48 46.60 -26.48 65.14
N CYS A 49 46.12 -27.70 65.35
CA CYS A 49 45.06 -28.32 64.54
C CYS A 49 43.69 -27.59 64.65
N ALA A 50 43.33 -27.12 65.86
CA ALA A 50 42.14 -26.35 66.08
C ALA A 50 42.20 -24.98 65.41
N LEU A 51 43.36 -24.30 65.51
CA LEU A 51 43.60 -23.03 64.78
C LEU A 51 43.61 -23.21 63.24
N ALA A 52 44.24 -24.26 62.75
CA ALA A 52 44.28 -24.60 61.33
C ALA A 52 42.87 -24.97 60.83
N GLY A 53 42.13 -25.79 61.63
CA GLY A 53 40.75 -26.14 61.30
C GLY A 53 39.83 -24.91 61.28
N TYR A 54 39.96 -24.02 62.26
CA TYR A 54 39.20 -22.77 62.30
C TYR A 54 39.57 -21.85 61.13
N GLY A 55 40.85 -21.73 60.79
CA GLY A 55 41.31 -20.93 59.63
C GLY A 55 40.85 -21.49 58.29
N ILE A 56 40.79 -22.83 58.12
CA ILE A 56 40.27 -23.45 56.91
C ILE A 56 38.74 -23.30 56.81
N LEU A 57 38.00 -23.44 57.92
CA LEU A 57 36.55 -23.23 57.93
C LEU A 57 36.16 -21.77 57.67
N SER A 58 36.87 -20.83 58.31
CA SER A 58 36.67 -19.39 58.08
C SER A 58 36.98 -19.02 56.61
N ARG A 59 38.08 -19.44 56.06
CA ARG A 59 38.37 -19.18 54.62
C ARG A 59 37.33 -19.78 53.68
N ARG A 60 36.87 -20.99 53.95
CA ARG A 60 35.78 -21.60 53.13
C ARG A 60 34.43 -20.88 53.28
N HIS A 61 34.18 -20.25 54.44
CA HIS A 61 32.99 -19.42 54.63
C HIS A 61 33.16 -18.09 53.88
N ASP A 62 34.29 -17.43 54.04
CA ASP A 62 34.59 -16.16 53.36
C ASP A 62 34.63 -16.31 51.82
N ASP A 63 35.24 -17.43 51.34
CA ASP A 63 35.27 -17.74 49.89
C ASP A 63 33.84 -17.95 49.30
N ARG A 64 32.91 -18.55 50.08
CA ARG A 64 31.52 -18.71 49.65
C ARG A 64 30.76 -17.38 49.64
N VAL A 65 30.94 -16.58 50.69
CA VAL A 65 30.31 -15.24 50.76
C VAL A 65 30.89 -14.33 49.67
N LEU A 66 32.18 -14.41 49.40
CA LEU A 66 32.81 -13.64 48.33
C LEU A 66 32.34 -14.10 46.93
N ALA A 67 32.23 -15.42 46.72
CA ALA A 67 31.70 -15.97 45.48
C ALA A 67 30.23 -15.57 45.24
N ASP A 68 29.40 -15.63 46.28
CA ASP A 68 28.00 -15.22 46.17
C ASP A 68 27.84 -13.71 45.98
N THR A 69 28.64 -12.88 46.66
CA THR A 69 28.64 -11.42 46.46
C THR A 69 29.22 -11.04 45.12
N THR A 70 30.28 -11.71 44.63
CA THR A 70 30.84 -11.44 43.32
C THR A 70 29.90 -11.84 42.19
N THR A 71 29.16 -12.95 42.37
CA THR A 71 28.09 -13.35 41.38
C THR A 71 26.89 -12.42 41.39
N GLN A 72 26.55 -11.84 42.54
CA GLN A 72 25.45 -10.83 42.64
C GLN A 72 25.88 -9.46 42.09
N LEU A 73 27.13 -9.05 42.28
CA LEU A 73 27.69 -7.80 41.73
C LEU A 73 28.05 -7.91 40.24
N ALA A 74 28.24 -9.14 39.72
CA ALA A 74 28.47 -9.37 38.29
C ALA A 74 27.22 -9.47 37.46
N ALA A 75 26.01 -9.52 38.07
CA ALA A 75 24.76 -9.53 37.33
C ALA A 75 24.55 -8.18 36.61
N PRO A 76 24.47 -8.14 35.26
CA PRO A 76 24.28 -6.91 34.55
C PRO A 76 22.92 -6.27 34.94
N THR A 77 22.96 -4.96 35.23
CA THR A 77 21.74 -4.21 35.51
C THR A 77 21.06 -3.87 34.18
N VAL A 78 19.80 -4.24 34.08
CA VAL A 78 18.99 -4.04 32.86
C VAL A 78 17.68 -3.33 33.21
N ILE A 79 17.22 -2.49 32.31
CA ILE A 79 15.90 -1.85 32.41
C ILE A 79 14.89 -2.76 31.69
N ALA A 80 13.88 -3.21 32.42
CA ALA A 80 12.81 -4.01 31.84
C ALA A 80 11.54 -3.16 31.63
N ILE A 81 11.01 -3.21 30.42
CA ILE A 81 9.78 -2.54 30.00
C ILE A 81 8.73 -3.56 29.57
N ASN A 82 7.48 -3.19 29.69
CA ASN A 82 6.39 -3.98 29.08
C ASN A 82 6.24 -3.53 27.61
N PRO A 83 6.21 -4.45 26.64
CA PRO A 83 5.95 -4.11 25.27
C PRO A 83 4.55 -3.49 25.14
N THR A 84 4.42 -2.43 24.35
CA THR A 84 3.12 -1.84 24.06
C THR A 84 2.44 -2.62 22.95
N MET A 85 1.11 -2.80 23.03
CA MET A 85 0.37 -3.38 21.91
C MET A 85 0.51 -2.47 20.69
N GLY A 86 1.05 -3.01 19.62
CA GLY A 86 1.08 -2.36 18.31
C GLY A 86 -0.30 -2.37 17.66
N SER A 87 -0.48 -1.55 16.61
CA SER A 87 -1.70 -1.62 15.83
C SER A 87 -1.80 -2.99 15.18
N SER A 88 -2.95 -3.65 15.32
CA SER A 88 -3.25 -4.91 14.63
C SER A 88 -3.52 -4.71 13.13
N THR A 89 -3.20 -3.56 12.59
CA THR A 89 -3.40 -3.19 11.19
C THR A 89 -2.04 -2.85 10.58
N GLY A 90 -1.59 -3.70 9.66
CA GLY A 90 -0.53 -3.31 8.72
C GLY A 90 -1.06 -2.24 7.77
N SER A 91 -0.24 -1.29 7.38
CA SER A 91 -0.58 -0.34 6.32
C SER A 91 0.48 -0.36 5.24
N PHE A 92 0.07 -0.20 3.99
CA PHE A 92 0.99 0.02 2.89
C PHE A 92 0.41 1.04 1.92
N VAL A 93 1.28 1.74 1.23
CA VAL A 93 0.92 2.82 0.31
C VAL A 93 1.24 2.41 -1.11
N LEU A 94 0.29 2.59 -2.02
CA LEU A 94 0.48 2.34 -3.45
C LEU A 94 0.20 3.60 -4.25
N PRO A 95 1.01 3.88 -5.28
CA PRO A 95 0.68 4.91 -6.25
C PRO A 95 -0.52 4.47 -7.09
N GLY A 96 -1.44 5.40 -7.32
CA GLY A 96 -2.62 5.19 -8.16
C GLY A 96 -2.76 6.29 -9.19
N ASN A 97 -3.07 5.92 -10.44
CA ASN A 97 -3.35 6.86 -11.51
C ASN A 97 -4.82 7.25 -11.48
N VAL A 98 -5.07 8.55 -11.50
CA VAL A 98 -6.42 9.11 -11.45
C VAL A 98 -6.96 9.30 -12.86
N SER A 99 -8.13 8.77 -13.14
CA SER A 99 -8.82 8.90 -14.42
C SER A 99 -10.23 9.43 -14.23
N ALA A 100 -10.76 10.08 -15.24
CA ALA A 100 -12.18 10.44 -15.27
C ALA A 100 -13.08 9.19 -15.22
N TYR A 101 -14.26 9.30 -14.65
CA TYR A 101 -15.23 8.19 -14.61
C TYR A 101 -15.63 7.73 -16.00
N THR A 102 -15.87 8.69 -16.91
CA THR A 102 -16.04 8.47 -18.34
C THR A 102 -15.19 9.45 -19.07
N ASP A 103 -14.46 8.97 -20.05
CA ASP A 103 -13.56 9.71 -20.91
C ASP A 103 -13.89 9.38 -22.35
N SER A 104 -14.34 10.38 -23.14
CA SER A 104 -14.83 10.12 -24.48
C SER A 104 -14.47 11.24 -25.46
N PRO A 105 -13.78 10.90 -26.52
CA PRO A 105 -13.64 11.79 -27.68
C PRO A 105 -14.98 11.86 -28.45
N ILE A 106 -15.36 13.05 -28.85
CA ILE A 106 -16.59 13.34 -29.63
C ILE A 106 -16.18 13.57 -31.06
N TYR A 107 -16.70 12.74 -31.97
CA TYR A 107 -16.42 12.80 -33.40
C TYR A 107 -17.64 13.26 -34.20
N ALA A 108 -17.39 13.84 -35.40
CA ALA A 108 -18.44 14.14 -36.35
C ALA A 108 -19.00 12.87 -37.00
N ARG A 109 -20.32 12.80 -37.12
CA ARG A 109 -21.04 11.74 -37.85
C ARG A 109 -21.50 12.16 -39.25
N THR A 110 -21.26 13.43 -39.62
CA THR A 110 -21.58 14.00 -40.93
C THR A 110 -20.42 14.88 -41.39
N SER A 111 -20.29 15.08 -42.70
CA SER A 111 -19.34 16.02 -43.30
C SER A 111 -20.03 17.35 -43.64
N GLY A 112 -19.31 18.45 -43.40
CA GLY A 112 -19.85 19.79 -43.64
C GLY A 112 -18.94 20.87 -43.07
N TYR A 113 -19.39 22.10 -43.05
CA TYR A 113 -18.65 23.24 -42.51
C TYR A 113 -19.16 23.55 -41.10
N LEU A 114 -18.24 23.72 -40.13
CA LEU A 114 -18.60 24.11 -38.76
C LEU A 114 -19.18 25.53 -38.79
N THR A 115 -20.45 25.66 -38.43
CA THR A 115 -21.13 26.95 -38.36
C THR A 115 -20.83 27.65 -37.06
N ARG A 116 -20.91 26.89 -35.95
CA ARG A 116 -20.76 27.44 -34.60
C ARG A 116 -20.46 26.33 -33.60
N TRP A 117 -19.68 26.69 -32.58
CA TRP A 117 -19.57 25.92 -31.34
C TRP A 117 -20.08 26.74 -30.15
N TYR A 118 -20.54 26.09 -29.08
CA TYR A 118 -21.25 26.73 -27.96
C TYR A 118 -20.46 26.69 -26.65
N PHE A 119 -19.57 25.74 -26.48
CA PHE A 119 -18.81 25.53 -25.25
C PHE A 119 -17.32 25.41 -25.54
N ASP A 120 -16.52 26.06 -24.74
CA ASP A 120 -15.06 26.03 -24.85
C ASP A 120 -14.41 25.11 -23.79
N ILE A 121 -13.09 24.98 -23.85
CA ILE A 121 -12.28 24.20 -22.90
C ILE A 121 -12.56 24.67 -21.48
N GLY A 122 -12.74 23.74 -20.55
CA GLY A 122 -13.07 24.00 -19.14
C GLY A 122 -14.57 24.19 -18.87
N ALA A 123 -15.42 24.28 -19.90
CA ALA A 123 -16.86 24.43 -19.71
C ALA A 123 -17.50 23.14 -19.19
N LYS A 124 -18.39 23.29 -18.20
CA LYS A 124 -19.25 22.21 -17.70
C LYS A 124 -20.48 22.10 -18.60
N VAL A 125 -20.75 20.91 -19.08
CA VAL A 125 -21.90 20.63 -19.96
C VAL A 125 -22.74 19.50 -19.37
N SER A 126 -24.06 19.58 -19.61
CA SER A 126 -24.98 18.52 -19.24
C SER A 126 -25.26 17.61 -20.45
N LYS A 127 -25.62 16.37 -20.17
CA LYS A 127 -26.08 15.42 -21.21
C LYS A 127 -27.14 16.03 -22.08
N GLY A 128 -26.96 15.94 -23.41
CA GLY A 128 -27.87 16.51 -24.39
C GLY A 128 -27.62 18.00 -24.68
N ALA A 129 -26.64 18.64 -24.06
CA ALA A 129 -26.27 20.01 -24.43
C ALA A 129 -25.70 20.05 -25.86
N LEU A 130 -26.12 21.05 -26.64
CA LEU A 130 -25.66 21.26 -28.01
C LEU A 130 -24.24 21.84 -27.98
N LEU A 131 -23.28 21.08 -28.45
CA LEU A 131 -21.85 21.45 -28.44
C LEU A 131 -21.44 22.22 -29.70
N ALA A 132 -21.91 21.78 -30.85
CA ALA A 132 -21.61 22.40 -32.15
C ALA A 132 -22.68 22.16 -33.19
N GLU A 133 -22.69 23.02 -34.23
CA GLU A 133 -23.53 22.89 -35.42
C GLU A 133 -22.67 22.85 -36.67
N ILE A 134 -22.97 21.87 -37.53
CA ILE A 134 -22.31 21.64 -38.83
C ILE A 134 -23.32 21.92 -39.92
N ALA A 135 -23.00 22.81 -40.85
CA ALA A 135 -23.82 23.04 -42.03
C ALA A 135 -23.55 21.97 -43.07
N THR A 136 -24.61 21.35 -43.56
CA THR A 136 -24.55 20.28 -44.58
C THR A 136 -25.47 20.56 -45.75
N PRO A 137 -25.24 21.60 -46.57
CA PRO A 137 -26.10 22.03 -47.64
C PRO A 137 -26.43 20.93 -48.67
N GLU A 138 -25.54 19.97 -48.83
CA GLU A 138 -25.73 18.79 -49.70
C GLU A 138 -26.86 17.88 -49.16
N LEU A 139 -26.94 17.67 -47.80
CA LEU A 139 -28.02 16.89 -47.18
C LEU A 139 -29.36 17.62 -47.26
N ASP A 140 -29.36 18.94 -47.13
CA ASP A 140 -30.56 19.75 -47.28
C ASP A 140 -31.17 19.59 -48.67
N GLN A 141 -30.33 19.63 -49.70
CA GLN A 141 -30.76 19.40 -51.12
C GLN A 141 -31.25 17.96 -51.33
N GLN A 142 -30.54 16.97 -50.78
CA GLN A 142 -30.96 15.57 -50.86
C GLN A 142 -32.33 15.35 -50.13
N LEU A 143 -32.57 16.01 -48.99
CA LEU A 143 -33.84 15.94 -48.29
C LEU A 143 -34.96 16.54 -49.11
N SER A 144 -34.72 17.71 -49.70
CA SER A 144 -35.71 18.38 -50.58
C SER A 144 -36.07 17.51 -51.78
N GLN A 145 -35.09 16.88 -52.43
CA GLN A 145 -35.34 15.95 -53.54
C GLN A 145 -36.14 14.73 -53.07
N ALA A 146 -35.76 14.08 -51.97
CA ALA A 146 -36.46 12.91 -51.46
C ALA A 146 -37.92 13.23 -51.06
N GLN A 147 -38.19 14.43 -50.55
CA GLN A 147 -39.54 14.88 -50.25
C GLN A 147 -40.39 15.07 -51.52
N SER A 148 -39.77 15.59 -52.58
CA SER A 148 -40.42 15.74 -53.88
C SER A 148 -40.77 14.37 -54.50
N ASP A 149 -39.81 13.41 -54.40
CA ASP A 149 -40.02 12.02 -54.87
C ASP A 149 -41.16 11.34 -54.08
N LEU A 150 -41.22 11.55 -52.77
CA LEU A 150 -42.33 11.05 -51.93
C LEU A 150 -43.68 11.64 -52.39
N THR A 151 -43.75 12.95 -52.59
CA THR A 151 -44.99 13.62 -53.10
C THR A 151 -45.47 13.05 -54.41
N THR A 152 -44.51 12.76 -55.34
CA THR A 152 -44.84 12.14 -56.65
C THR A 152 -45.35 10.70 -56.45
N ALA A 153 -44.71 9.92 -55.60
CA ALA A 153 -45.14 8.55 -55.26
C ALA A 153 -46.55 8.54 -54.63
N GLU A 154 -46.85 9.48 -53.73
CA GLU A 154 -48.17 9.63 -53.08
C GLU A 154 -49.24 9.98 -54.11
N ALA A 155 -48.98 10.92 -55.03
CA ALA A 155 -49.91 11.25 -56.10
C ALA A 155 -50.17 10.05 -57.00
N THR A 156 -49.16 9.31 -57.42
CA THR A 156 -49.29 8.09 -58.22
C THR A 156 -50.12 7.01 -57.51
N ALA A 157 -49.81 6.76 -56.24
CA ALA A 157 -50.53 5.77 -55.44
C ALA A 157 -52.03 6.17 -55.24
N ASN A 158 -52.29 7.45 -55.04
CA ASN A 158 -53.67 7.94 -54.92
C ASN A 158 -54.45 7.71 -56.21
N ASN A 159 -53.85 7.99 -57.36
CA ASN A 159 -54.51 7.72 -58.65
C ASN A 159 -54.74 6.22 -58.86
N ALA A 160 -53.81 5.37 -58.57
CA ALA A 160 -53.93 3.90 -58.68
C ALA A 160 -55.04 3.38 -57.71
N ARG A 161 -55.09 3.91 -56.50
CA ARG A 161 -56.14 3.56 -55.50
C ARG A 161 -57.57 3.95 -56.02
N ILE A 162 -57.75 5.16 -56.53
CA ILE A 162 -59.01 5.59 -57.10
C ILE A 162 -59.44 4.69 -58.27
N GLN A 163 -58.50 4.25 -59.12
CA GLN A 163 -58.81 3.33 -60.21
C GLN A 163 -59.18 1.92 -59.66
N ALA A 164 -58.42 1.37 -58.70
CA ALA A 164 -58.71 0.10 -58.06
C ALA A 164 -60.10 0.10 -57.39
N ASP A 165 -60.44 1.17 -56.65
CA ASP A 165 -61.77 1.34 -55.98
C ASP A 165 -62.88 1.38 -56.99
N ARG A 166 -62.69 2.11 -58.11
CA ARG A 166 -63.70 2.20 -59.21
C ARG A 166 -63.90 0.83 -59.84
N TYR A 167 -62.85 0.10 -60.24
CA TYR A 167 -62.95 -1.20 -60.89
C TYR A 167 -63.54 -2.24 -59.91
N SER A 168 -63.16 -2.20 -58.63
CA SER A 168 -63.77 -3.05 -57.59
C SER A 168 -65.28 -2.81 -57.38
N GLY A 169 -65.73 -1.59 -57.67
CA GLY A 169 -67.14 -1.29 -57.68
C GLY A 169 -67.84 -1.86 -58.93
N LEU A 170 -67.26 -1.67 -60.12
CA LEU A 170 -67.83 -2.08 -61.41
C LEU A 170 -67.94 -3.61 -61.60
N VAL A 171 -66.99 -4.37 -61.05
CA VAL A 171 -66.98 -5.82 -61.14
C VAL A 171 -68.17 -6.46 -60.42
N LYS A 172 -68.74 -5.78 -59.41
CA LYS A 172 -69.94 -6.24 -58.69
C LYS A 172 -71.18 -6.22 -59.54
N SER A 173 -71.20 -5.42 -60.63
CA SER A 173 -72.28 -5.28 -61.62
C SER A 173 -71.92 -6.02 -62.93
N ASP A 174 -70.94 -6.85 -63.00
CA ASP A 174 -70.41 -7.56 -64.16
C ASP A 174 -70.06 -6.62 -65.36
N ALA A 175 -69.79 -5.33 -65.06
CA ALA A 175 -69.46 -4.30 -66.09
C ALA A 175 -68.02 -4.35 -66.56
N VAL A 176 -67.11 -5.05 -65.85
CA VAL A 176 -65.68 -5.20 -66.17
C VAL A 176 -65.24 -6.62 -65.84
N SER A 177 -64.10 -7.05 -66.44
CA SER A 177 -63.52 -8.37 -66.19
C SER A 177 -62.87 -8.41 -64.80
N ARG A 178 -62.84 -9.61 -64.18
CA ARG A 178 -62.09 -9.87 -62.93
C ARG A 178 -60.58 -9.65 -63.09
N GLN A 179 -60.08 -10.06 -64.28
CA GLN A 179 -58.61 -9.88 -64.60
C GLN A 179 -58.24 -8.40 -64.60
N ASP A 180 -59.07 -7.50 -65.16
CA ASP A 180 -58.80 -6.06 -65.15
C ASP A 180 -58.84 -5.50 -63.72
N THR A 181 -59.80 -5.95 -62.91
CA THR A 181 -59.95 -5.52 -61.52
C THR A 181 -58.70 -5.96 -60.73
N ASP A 182 -58.25 -7.21 -60.85
CA ASP A 182 -57.05 -7.73 -60.19
C ASP A 182 -55.82 -6.93 -60.62
N THR A 183 -55.71 -6.57 -61.90
CA THR A 183 -54.59 -5.74 -62.39
C THR A 183 -54.56 -4.38 -61.68
N TYR A 184 -55.67 -3.64 -61.55
CA TYR A 184 -55.70 -2.35 -60.88
C TYR A 184 -55.52 -2.46 -59.37
N VAL A 185 -56.02 -3.52 -58.72
CA VAL A 185 -55.79 -3.78 -57.30
C VAL A 185 -54.32 -4.05 -57.03
N ASN A 186 -53.70 -4.91 -57.86
CA ASN A 186 -52.25 -5.20 -57.74
C ASN A 186 -51.40 -3.94 -58.00
N GLN A 187 -51.80 -3.11 -59.01
CA GLN A 187 -51.12 -1.84 -59.27
C GLN A 187 -51.23 -0.86 -58.08
N ALA A 188 -52.43 -0.76 -57.43
CA ALA A 188 -52.59 0.06 -56.23
C ALA A 188 -51.72 -0.45 -55.07
N ALA A 189 -51.63 -1.78 -54.91
CA ALA A 189 -50.73 -2.37 -53.90
C ALA A 189 -49.25 -2.09 -54.18
N ALA A 190 -48.82 -2.20 -55.44
CA ALA A 190 -47.44 -1.90 -55.88
C ALA A 190 -47.08 -0.41 -55.67
N THR A 191 -47.98 0.52 -56.06
CA THR A 191 -47.74 1.97 -55.83
C THR A 191 -47.75 2.35 -54.36
N ALA A 192 -48.64 1.73 -53.53
CA ALA A 192 -48.61 1.91 -52.09
C ALA A 192 -47.29 1.43 -51.44
N ALA A 193 -46.71 0.35 -51.95
CA ALA A 193 -45.37 -0.09 -51.51
C ALA A 193 -44.26 0.91 -51.90
N ALA A 194 -44.39 1.55 -53.10
CA ALA A 194 -43.46 2.59 -53.53
C ALA A 194 -43.50 3.83 -52.61
N VAL A 195 -44.67 4.25 -52.15
CA VAL A 195 -44.83 5.32 -51.12
C VAL A 195 -44.07 4.99 -49.84
N LYS A 196 -44.24 3.76 -49.31
CA LYS A 196 -43.49 3.32 -48.12
C LYS A 196 -42.00 3.39 -48.32
N SER A 197 -41.48 3.00 -49.48
CA SER A 197 -40.08 3.09 -49.84
C SER A 197 -39.57 4.53 -49.88
N ALA A 198 -40.30 5.44 -50.52
CA ALA A 198 -39.99 6.87 -50.54
C ALA A 198 -39.99 7.51 -49.15
N GLN A 199 -41.00 7.16 -48.29
CA GLN A 199 -41.09 7.60 -46.89
C GLN A 199 -39.87 7.15 -46.10
N ALA A 200 -39.43 5.87 -46.25
CA ALA A 200 -38.26 5.35 -45.59
C ALA A 200 -36.97 6.11 -46.03
N ASN A 201 -36.88 6.47 -47.29
CA ASN A 201 -35.73 7.27 -47.77
C ASN A 201 -35.71 8.69 -47.17
N VAL A 202 -36.87 9.39 -47.11
CA VAL A 202 -36.98 10.69 -46.42
C VAL A 202 -36.56 10.57 -44.96
N GLN A 203 -36.99 9.52 -44.25
CA GLN A 203 -36.64 9.31 -42.85
C GLN A 203 -35.12 9.06 -42.68
N ARG A 204 -34.51 8.25 -43.53
CA ARG A 204 -33.04 8.01 -43.54
C ARG A 204 -32.25 9.31 -43.68
N ILE A 205 -32.66 10.20 -44.61
CA ILE A 205 -31.95 11.48 -44.82
C ILE A 205 -32.16 12.42 -43.62
N LYS A 206 -33.35 12.47 -43.02
CA LYS A 206 -33.61 13.24 -41.79
C LYS A 206 -32.77 12.76 -40.61
N GLU A 207 -32.55 11.46 -40.49
CA GLU A 207 -31.64 10.91 -39.47
C GLU A 207 -30.20 11.34 -39.70
N LEU A 208 -29.72 11.34 -40.97
CA LEU A 208 -28.38 11.86 -41.30
C LEU A 208 -28.28 13.37 -41.01
N GLN A 209 -29.32 14.16 -41.33
CA GLN A 209 -29.37 15.58 -41.02
C GLN A 209 -29.35 15.85 -39.51
N SER A 210 -29.94 14.96 -38.68
CA SER A 210 -29.92 15.13 -37.24
C SER A 210 -28.48 15.16 -36.66
N PHE A 211 -27.48 14.60 -37.36
CA PHE A 211 -26.08 14.61 -36.98
C PHE A 211 -25.34 15.93 -37.27
N GLU A 212 -26.01 16.90 -37.90
CA GLU A 212 -25.55 18.30 -38.00
C GLU A 212 -25.36 18.92 -36.62
N LYS A 213 -26.13 18.47 -35.62
CA LYS A 213 -26.09 18.93 -34.26
C LYS A 213 -25.35 17.92 -33.41
N VAL A 214 -24.20 18.35 -32.88
CA VAL A 214 -23.36 17.56 -32.02
C VAL A 214 -23.74 17.78 -30.56
N TYR A 215 -24.17 16.73 -29.85
CA TYR A 215 -24.64 16.81 -28.47
C TYR A 215 -23.68 16.08 -27.52
N ALA A 216 -23.63 16.56 -26.26
CA ALA A 216 -22.92 15.88 -25.19
C ALA A 216 -23.62 14.56 -24.84
N PRO A 217 -22.89 13.41 -24.81
CA PRO A 217 -23.49 12.11 -24.49
C PRO A 217 -23.72 11.90 -22.98
N PHE A 218 -23.01 12.64 -22.13
CA PHE A 218 -23.11 12.59 -20.66
C PHE A 218 -22.73 13.94 -20.04
N ASP A 219 -22.98 14.08 -18.74
CA ASP A 219 -22.58 15.27 -17.97
C ASP A 219 -21.06 15.27 -17.76
N GLY A 220 -20.38 16.37 -18.06
CA GLY A 220 -18.94 16.42 -17.94
C GLY A 220 -18.34 17.80 -18.16
N VAL A 221 -17.03 17.82 -18.33
CA VAL A 221 -16.24 19.00 -18.66
C VAL A 221 -15.52 18.77 -19.98
N ILE A 222 -15.51 19.80 -20.83
CA ILE A 222 -14.74 19.79 -22.08
C ILE A 222 -13.28 20.01 -21.75
N THR A 223 -12.44 19.02 -22.03
CA THR A 223 -11.00 19.09 -21.77
C THR A 223 -10.19 19.45 -22.99
N ALA A 224 -10.74 19.22 -24.21
CA ALA A 224 -10.13 19.71 -25.45
C ALA A 224 -11.22 20.09 -26.46
N ARG A 225 -10.92 21.11 -27.29
CA ARG A 225 -11.69 21.54 -28.46
C ARG A 225 -10.71 21.65 -29.64
N ASN A 226 -10.94 20.83 -30.67
CA ASN A 226 -10.04 20.73 -31.82
C ASN A 226 -10.69 21.24 -33.11
N ILE A 227 -11.65 22.15 -33.00
CA ILE A 227 -12.44 22.69 -34.08
C ILE A 227 -12.59 24.21 -33.98
N ASP A 228 -12.68 24.86 -35.16
CA ASP A 228 -12.95 26.29 -35.28
C ASP A 228 -14.04 26.57 -36.31
N THR A 229 -14.76 27.69 -36.11
CA THR A 229 -15.83 28.13 -37.02
C THR A 229 -15.32 28.29 -38.46
N GLY A 230 -16.07 27.76 -39.40
CA GLY A 230 -15.73 27.76 -40.83
C GLY A 230 -14.82 26.60 -41.23
N GLN A 231 -14.34 25.77 -40.31
CA GLN A 231 -13.54 24.59 -40.62
C GLN A 231 -14.36 23.52 -41.36
N LEU A 232 -13.79 22.90 -42.36
CA LEU A 232 -14.36 21.72 -42.99
C LEU A 232 -14.16 20.51 -42.11
N ILE A 233 -15.28 19.90 -41.74
CA ILE A 233 -15.35 18.67 -40.97
C ILE A 233 -15.62 17.51 -41.92
N ASN A 234 -14.87 16.44 -41.79
CA ASN A 234 -15.07 15.21 -42.56
C ASN A 234 -15.56 14.08 -41.65
N GLN A 235 -16.58 13.39 -42.08
CA GLN A 235 -17.07 12.19 -41.39
C GLN A 235 -15.97 11.14 -41.29
N GLY A 236 -15.76 10.55 -40.11
CA GLY A 236 -14.76 9.51 -39.87
C GLY A 236 -13.32 10.01 -39.87
N ALA A 237 -13.09 11.34 -39.85
CA ALA A 237 -11.77 11.88 -39.60
C ALA A 237 -11.21 11.40 -38.27
N ALA A 238 -9.88 11.20 -38.20
CA ALA A 238 -9.18 10.77 -36.98
C ALA A 238 -9.21 11.84 -35.87
N ASN A 239 -9.54 13.10 -36.19
CA ASN A 239 -9.55 14.21 -35.24
C ASN A 239 -10.91 14.30 -34.53
N GLU A 240 -10.87 14.23 -33.23
CA GLU A 240 -12.03 14.51 -32.39
C GLU A 240 -12.42 15.99 -32.46
N LEU A 241 -13.71 16.27 -32.37
CA LEU A 241 -14.22 17.65 -32.28
C LEU A 241 -13.99 18.22 -30.89
N PHE A 242 -14.41 17.44 -29.89
CA PHE A 242 -14.28 17.74 -28.45
C PHE A 242 -13.79 16.51 -27.72
N HIS A 243 -13.11 16.75 -26.60
CA HIS A 243 -12.84 15.72 -25.61
C HIS A 243 -13.68 16.00 -24.36
N LEU A 244 -14.52 15.06 -23.96
CA LEU A 244 -15.45 15.23 -22.83
C LEU A 244 -15.13 14.24 -21.74
N GLN A 245 -14.94 14.75 -20.50
CA GLN A 245 -14.64 13.94 -19.32
C GLN A 245 -15.67 14.14 -18.22
N ALA A 246 -16.21 13.05 -17.67
CA ALA A 246 -17.04 13.06 -16.49
C ALA A 246 -16.14 13.04 -15.24
N ILE A 247 -16.08 14.18 -14.54
CA ILE A 247 -15.13 14.39 -13.42
C ILE A 247 -15.81 14.44 -12.05
N GLN A 248 -17.12 14.27 -11.94
CA GLN A 248 -17.85 14.31 -10.65
C GLN A 248 -17.47 13.15 -9.72
N THR A 249 -17.14 12.02 -10.30
CA THR A 249 -16.49 10.87 -9.64
C THR A 249 -15.24 10.58 -10.43
N LEU A 250 -14.13 10.32 -9.75
CA LEU A 250 -12.90 9.91 -10.40
C LEU A 250 -12.59 8.46 -10.05
N ARG A 251 -11.86 7.79 -10.93
CA ARG A 251 -11.36 6.43 -10.75
C ARG A 251 -9.87 6.47 -10.51
N VAL A 252 -9.45 5.84 -9.42
CA VAL A 252 -8.04 5.66 -9.10
C VAL A 252 -7.69 4.21 -9.37
N TYR A 253 -6.78 3.98 -10.30
CA TYR A 253 -6.27 2.65 -10.63
C TYR A 253 -4.94 2.45 -9.92
N ALA A 254 -4.87 1.44 -9.06
CA ALA A 254 -3.65 1.05 -8.36
C ALA A 254 -3.30 -0.41 -8.65
N ASN A 255 -1.99 -0.69 -8.70
CA ASN A 255 -1.47 -2.04 -8.92
C ASN A 255 -1.07 -2.66 -7.58
N LEU A 256 -1.89 -3.55 -7.07
CA LEU A 256 -1.71 -4.22 -5.79
C LEU A 256 -0.79 -5.43 -5.94
N PRO A 257 0.34 -5.52 -5.21
CA PRO A 257 1.19 -6.72 -5.22
C PRO A 257 0.42 -7.98 -4.81
N GLN A 258 0.72 -9.11 -5.47
CA GLN A 258 0.04 -10.39 -5.28
C GLN A 258 -0.06 -10.82 -3.81
N ILE A 259 0.96 -10.52 -2.99
CA ILE A 259 1.00 -10.90 -1.57
C ILE A 259 -0.15 -10.31 -0.74
N TYR A 260 -0.75 -9.21 -1.22
CA TYR A 260 -1.86 -8.52 -0.55
C TYR A 260 -3.22 -8.79 -1.19
N SER A 261 -3.30 -9.63 -2.26
CA SER A 261 -4.53 -9.87 -3.01
C SER A 261 -5.70 -10.36 -2.15
N ASP A 262 -5.43 -11.23 -1.18
CA ASP A 262 -6.45 -11.80 -0.30
C ASP A 262 -6.94 -10.84 0.79
N SER A 263 -6.17 -9.77 1.08
CA SER A 263 -6.48 -8.78 2.11
C SER A 263 -7.42 -7.68 1.63
N VAL A 264 -7.62 -7.56 0.32
CA VAL A 264 -8.40 -6.48 -0.30
C VAL A 264 -9.75 -7.00 -0.78
N LYS A 265 -10.83 -6.32 -0.37
CA LYS A 265 -12.21 -6.71 -0.69
C LYS A 265 -13.00 -5.54 -1.26
N LYS A 266 -13.89 -5.85 -2.20
CA LYS A 266 -14.86 -4.88 -2.74
C LYS A 266 -15.66 -4.22 -1.61
N GLY A 267 -15.82 -2.90 -1.68
CA GLY A 267 -16.47 -2.08 -0.66
C GLY A 267 -15.53 -1.52 0.40
N MET A 268 -14.25 -1.90 0.39
CA MET A 268 -13.23 -1.39 1.32
C MET A 268 -13.05 0.12 1.13
N LYS A 269 -12.92 0.84 2.24
CA LYS A 269 -12.59 2.26 2.24
C LYS A 269 -11.09 2.44 2.22
N ILE A 270 -10.62 3.26 1.29
CA ILE A 270 -9.20 3.53 1.05
C ILE A 270 -8.99 5.03 1.24
N ASP A 271 -8.04 5.38 2.07
CA ASP A 271 -7.63 6.77 2.25
C ASP A 271 -6.69 7.15 1.09
N LEU A 272 -7.01 8.26 0.42
CA LEU A 272 -6.28 8.75 -0.76
C LEU A 272 -5.68 10.12 -0.46
N ASN A 273 -4.38 10.26 -0.67
CA ASN A 273 -3.67 11.52 -0.57
C ASN A 273 -3.18 11.93 -1.97
N PHE A 274 -3.35 13.21 -2.30
CA PHE A 274 -2.95 13.78 -3.58
C PHE A 274 -1.82 14.78 -3.36
N VAL A 275 -0.87 14.80 -4.28
CA VAL A 275 0.30 15.69 -4.19
C VAL A 275 -0.11 17.16 -4.19
N GLU A 276 -1.20 17.49 -4.90
CA GLU A 276 -1.74 18.85 -5.01
C GLU A 276 -2.45 19.32 -3.71
N HIS A 277 -2.85 18.37 -2.84
CA HIS A 277 -3.58 18.65 -1.60
C HIS A 277 -3.00 17.82 -0.44
N PRO A 278 -1.75 18.08 0.00
CA PRO A 278 -1.06 17.26 0.99
C PRO A 278 -1.73 17.26 2.37
N GLU A 279 -2.44 18.34 2.70
CA GLU A 279 -3.15 18.49 3.99
C GLU A 279 -4.51 17.77 4.03
N LYS A 280 -4.99 17.27 2.87
CA LYS A 280 -6.35 16.73 2.75
C LYS A 280 -6.32 15.26 2.37
N THR A 281 -7.00 14.44 3.17
CA THR A 281 -7.22 13.03 2.86
C THR A 281 -8.62 12.87 2.27
N TYR A 282 -8.70 12.24 1.11
CA TYR A 282 -9.95 11.91 0.44
C TYR A 282 -10.27 10.44 0.68
N GLN A 283 -11.54 10.11 0.87
CA GLN A 283 -11.95 8.74 1.06
C GLN A 283 -12.50 8.15 -0.24
N GLY A 284 -11.78 7.17 -0.77
CA GLY A 284 -12.24 6.35 -1.89
C GLY A 284 -12.91 5.06 -1.43
N THR A 285 -13.61 4.41 -2.35
CA THR A 285 -14.21 3.08 -2.15
C THR A 285 -13.70 2.14 -3.23
N LEU A 286 -13.12 1.02 -2.85
CA LEU A 286 -12.73 -0.03 -3.79
C LEU A 286 -13.99 -0.67 -4.39
N VAL A 287 -14.21 -0.47 -5.70
CA VAL A 287 -15.42 -0.93 -6.39
C VAL A 287 -15.21 -2.24 -7.12
N ARG A 288 -14.03 -2.48 -7.65
CA ARG A 288 -13.70 -3.70 -8.37
C ARG A 288 -12.21 -4.00 -8.39
N THR A 289 -11.89 -5.25 -8.68
CA THR A 289 -10.56 -5.76 -8.99
C THR A 289 -10.59 -6.41 -10.37
N ALA A 290 -9.45 -6.59 -10.99
CA ALA A 290 -9.35 -7.31 -12.26
C ALA A 290 -9.61 -8.81 -12.12
N ASP A 291 -9.67 -9.34 -10.88
CA ASP A 291 -9.81 -10.76 -10.54
C ASP A 291 -8.79 -11.68 -11.24
N ALA A 292 -7.69 -11.08 -11.71
CA ALA A 292 -6.57 -11.76 -12.36
C ALA A 292 -5.27 -11.05 -12.01
N ILE A 293 -4.23 -11.82 -11.71
CA ILE A 293 -2.87 -11.32 -11.50
C ILE A 293 -2.19 -11.14 -12.87
N ASP A 294 -1.67 -9.95 -13.14
CA ASP A 294 -0.83 -9.72 -14.29
C ASP A 294 0.50 -10.48 -14.13
N PRO A 295 0.84 -11.42 -15.01
CA PRO A 295 2.03 -12.25 -14.86
C PRO A 295 3.35 -11.50 -15.04
N SER A 296 3.33 -10.35 -15.72
CA SER A 296 4.52 -9.54 -15.98
C SER A 296 4.92 -8.69 -14.77
N SER A 297 3.94 -8.06 -14.13
CA SER A 297 4.14 -7.18 -12.96
C SER A 297 3.92 -7.87 -11.62
N ARG A 298 3.30 -9.06 -11.61
CA ARG A 298 2.84 -9.77 -10.40
C ARG A 298 1.93 -8.92 -9.52
N THR A 299 1.06 -8.14 -10.15
CA THR A 299 0.10 -7.27 -9.47
C THR A 299 -1.33 -7.56 -9.85
N LEU A 300 -2.27 -7.25 -8.96
CA LEU A 300 -3.70 -7.22 -9.17
C LEU A 300 -4.13 -5.76 -9.39
N LEU A 301 -4.73 -5.46 -10.53
CA LEU A 301 -5.29 -4.13 -10.77
C LEU A 301 -6.55 -3.94 -9.92
N VAL A 302 -6.58 -2.85 -9.16
CA VAL A 302 -7.73 -2.44 -8.35
C VAL A 302 -8.24 -1.07 -8.78
N GLU A 303 -9.56 -0.88 -8.73
CA GLU A 303 -10.23 0.37 -9.07
C GLU A 303 -10.93 0.93 -7.84
N ILE A 304 -10.62 2.17 -7.52
CA ILE A 304 -11.13 2.90 -6.36
C ILE A 304 -11.88 4.13 -6.87
N ASP A 305 -13.17 4.24 -6.57
CA ASP A 305 -13.96 5.43 -6.88
C ASP A 305 -13.81 6.46 -5.77
N VAL A 306 -13.58 7.71 -6.17
CA VAL A 306 -13.50 8.87 -5.26
C VAL A 306 -14.48 9.96 -5.70
N ASP A 307 -15.22 10.52 -4.75
CA ASP A 307 -16.17 11.62 -5.01
C ASP A 307 -15.39 12.92 -5.25
N ASN A 308 -15.68 13.56 -6.37
CA ASN A 308 -15.09 14.83 -6.79
C ASN A 308 -16.16 15.87 -7.22
N ARG A 309 -17.33 15.85 -6.60
CA ARG A 309 -18.38 16.84 -6.91
C ARG A 309 -17.95 18.28 -6.62
N ALA A 310 -17.03 18.47 -5.69
CA ALA A 310 -16.40 19.77 -5.45
C ALA A 310 -15.50 20.25 -6.61
N GLY A 311 -15.03 19.33 -7.48
CA GLY A 311 -14.17 19.65 -8.61
C GLY A 311 -12.73 20.01 -8.23
N GLU A 312 -12.27 19.56 -7.06
CA GLU A 312 -10.94 19.88 -6.54
C GLU A 312 -9.84 18.99 -7.16
N LEU A 313 -10.22 17.76 -7.51
CA LEU A 313 -9.28 16.76 -8.07
C LEU A 313 -9.35 16.77 -9.59
N LEU A 314 -8.19 16.63 -10.22
CA LEU A 314 -8.06 16.60 -11.67
C LEU A 314 -7.76 15.18 -12.17
N PRO A 315 -8.42 14.72 -13.26
CA PRO A 315 -7.99 13.52 -13.97
C PRO A 315 -6.55 13.67 -14.46
N GLY A 316 -5.79 12.59 -14.44
CA GLY A 316 -4.36 12.58 -14.81
C GLY A 316 -3.41 12.83 -13.64
N SER A 317 -3.92 13.20 -12.46
CA SER A 317 -3.09 13.34 -11.25
C SER A 317 -2.64 11.99 -10.69
N LEU A 318 -1.72 12.02 -9.74
CA LEU A 318 -1.23 10.84 -9.01
C LEU A 318 -1.79 10.86 -7.59
N ALA A 319 -2.42 9.76 -7.18
CA ALA A 319 -2.88 9.54 -5.82
C ALA A 319 -2.00 8.53 -5.09
N GLN A 320 -1.81 8.72 -3.79
CA GLN A 320 -1.25 7.73 -2.88
C GLN A 320 -2.40 7.03 -2.16
N ALA A 321 -2.60 5.75 -2.44
CA ALA A 321 -3.66 4.95 -1.86
C ALA A 321 -3.13 4.20 -0.62
N HIS A 322 -3.68 4.50 0.55
CA HIS A 322 -3.32 3.90 1.84
C HIS A 322 -4.24 2.71 2.13
N PHE A 323 -3.70 1.53 2.01
CA PHE A 323 -4.42 0.29 2.31
C PHE A 323 -4.16 -0.13 3.75
N LYS A 324 -5.23 -0.49 4.47
CA LYS A 324 -5.16 -1.05 5.81
C LYS A 324 -5.45 -2.54 5.72
N THR A 325 -4.50 -3.36 6.15
CA THR A 325 -4.68 -4.81 6.20
C THR A 325 -4.84 -5.27 7.65
N PRO A 326 -5.85 -6.07 7.97
CA PRO A 326 -5.92 -6.66 9.29
C PRO A 326 -4.72 -7.60 9.48
N THR A 327 -3.93 -7.38 10.50
CA THR A 327 -2.87 -8.30 10.90
C THR A 327 -3.50 -9.41 11.74
N ALA A 328 -3.26 -10.67 11.38
CA ALA A 328 -3.90 -11.83 11.98
C ALA A 328 -3.48 -12.10 13.44
N ALA A 329 -2.40 -11.48 13.94
CA ALA A 329 -1.87 -11.68 15.28
C ALA A 329 -1.64 -10.33 15.98
N PRO A 330 -1.79 -10.26 17.30
CA PRO A 330 -1.41 -9.09 18.06
C PRO A 330 0.10 -8.85 17.89
N THR A 331 0.47 -7.65 17.50
CA THR A 331 1.85 -7.22 17.38
C THR A 331 2.25 -6.42 18.61
N PHE A 332 3.54 -6.42 18.92
CA PHE A 332 4.08 -5.69 20.06
C PHE A 332 5.13 -4.68 19.56
N VAL A 333 5.12 -3.49 20.12
CA VAL A 333 6.10 -2.45 19.81
C VAL A 333 7.11 -2.36 20.93
N VAL A 334 8.39 -2.41 20.56
CA VAL A 334 9.53 -2.28 21.46
C VAL A 334 10.49 -1.22 20.92
N PRO A 335 11.29 -0.54 21.75
CA PRO A 335 12.36 0.32 21.28
C PRO A 335 13.35 -0.45 20.40
N ALA A 336 13.86 0.17 19.35
CA ALA A 336 14.84 -0.46 18.45
C ALA A 336 16.11 -0.94 19.20
N ALA A 337 16.49 -0.24 20.29
CA ALA A 337 17.60 -0.63 21.17
C ALA A 337 17.39 -1.98 21.90
N ALA A 338 16.17 -2.49 21.99
CA ALA A 338 15.89 -3.80 22.59
C ALA A 338 16.26 -4.98 21.68
N LEU A 339 16.56 -4.72 20.40
CA LEU A 339 16.90 -5.76 19.45
C LEU A 339 18.36 -6.19 19.58
N MET A 340 18.58 -7.49 19.62
CA MET A 340 19.88 -8.12 19.67
C MET A 340 20.17 -8.86 18.36
N PHE A 341 21.22 -8.46 17.66
CA PHE A 341 21.69 -9.15 16.45
C PHE A 341 22.69 -10.23 16.86
N ARG A 342 22.27 -11.47 16.79
CA ARG A 342 23.09 -12.64 17.15
C ARG A 342 23.42 -13.48 15.92
N ARG A 343 24.41 -14.37 16.05
CA ARG A 343 24.79 -15.30 14.98
C ARG A 343 23.62 -16.19 14.53
N GLU A 344 22.72 -16.52 15.47
CA GLU A 344 21.53 -17.36 15.25
C GLU A 344 20.32 -16.57 14.70
N GLY A 345 20.45 -15.25 14.53
CA GLY A 345 19.38 -14.36 14.06
C GLY A 345 19.01 -13.26 15.05
N LEU A 346 17.91 -12.60 14.76
CA LEU A 346 17.38 -11.49 15.55
C LEU A 346 16.69 -12.01 16.80
N ARG A 347 17.03 -11.44 17.96
CA ARG A 347 16.46 -11.82 19.26
C ARG A 347 16.10 -10.60 20.09
N VAL A 348 15.24 -10.81 21.07
CA VAL A 348 14.91 -9.84 22.12
C VAL A 348 15.15 -10.49 23.45
N GLY A 349 15.82 -9.77 24.36
CA GLY A 349 16.00 -10.22 25.74
C GLY A 349 14.72 -10.00 26.54
N THR A 350 14.19 -11.04 27.17
CA THR A 350 13.08 -10.96 28.12
C THR A 350 13.52 -11.38 29.51
N VAL A 351 12.87 -10.87 30.55
CA VAL A 351 13.12 -11.25 31.92
C VAL A 351 12.01 -12.19 32.40
N VAL A 352 12.38 -13.42 32.71
CA VAL A 352 11.46 -14.42 33.25
C VAL A 352 11.59 -14.51 34.79
N ASN A 353 10.76 -15.35 35.42
CA ASN A 353 10.73 -15.54 36.88
C ASN A 353 12.12 -15.75 37.49
N GLY A 354 12.45 -15.00 38.56
CA GLY A 354 13.74 -15.06 39.24
C GLY A 354 14.81 -14.16 38.64
N ASN A 355 14.42 -13.17 37.84
CA ASN A 355 15.33 -12.21 37.20
C ASN A 355 16.37 -12.89 36.30
N VAL A 356 15.93 -13.83 35.49
CA VAL A 356 16.78 -14.55 34.52
C VAL A 356 16.46 -14.03 33.11
N ALA A 357 17.51 -13.74 32.35
CA ALA A 357 17.37 -13.32 30.94
C ALA A 357 17.04 -14.53 30.07
N HIS A 358 16.05 -14.34 29.19
CA HIS A 358 15.70 -15.30 28.15
C HIS A 358 15.73 -14.62 26.77
N LEU A 359 16.50 -15.19 25.84
CA LEU A 359 16.70 -14.63 24.50
C LEU A 359 15.70 -15.22 23.52
N VAL A 360 14.59 -14.51 23.27
CA VAL A 360 13.50 -14.97 22.41
C VAL A 360 13.81 -14.62 20.96
N PRO A 361 13.77 -15.58 20.02
CA PRO A 361 13.85 -15.28 18.61
C PRO A 361 12.60 -14.53 18.15
N VAL A 362 12.79 -13.44 17.43
CA VAL A 362 11.68 -12.57 17.00
C VAL A 362 11.69 -12.33 15.49
N VAL A 363 10.50 -12.08 14.96
CA VAL A 363 10.30 -11.59 13.59
C VAL A 363 9.79 -10.18 13.69
N ILE A 364 10.52 -9.25 13.07
CA ILE A 364 10.13 -7.83 13.02
C ILE A 364 9.15 -7.58 11.87
N GLY A 365 8.28 -6.60 12.07
CA GLY A 365 7.39 -6.04 11.05
C GLY A 365 7.87 -4.67 10.62
N GLU A 366 7.11 -3.63 10.97
CA GLU A 366 7.42 -2.24 10.67
C GLU A 366 8.51 -1.71 11.61
N ASP A 367 9.49 -0.99 11.04
CA ASP A 367 10.59 -0.35 11.75
C ASP A 367 10.55 1.15 11.41
N ASP A 368 10.31 1.99 12.42
CA ASP A 368 10.28 3.44 12.29
C ASP A 368 11.61 4.11 12.72
N GLY A 369 12.62 3.30 13.04
CA GLY A 369 13.95 3.72 13.47
C GLY A 369 14.07 4.01 14.97
N ALA A 370 13.01 4.41 15.65
CA ALA A 370 12.97 4.60 17.10
C ALA A 370 12.35 3.39 17.82
N THR A 371 11.29 2.85 17.24
CA THR A 371 10.58 1.66 17.71
C THR A 371 10.42 0.65 16.59
N VAL A 372 10.32 -0.63 16.97
CA VAL A 372 10.18 -1.73 16.04
C VAL A 372 9.00 -2.60 16.45
N GLN A 373 8.18 -2.94 15.47
CA GLN A 373 7.05 -3.83 15.64
C GLN A 373 7.51 -5.29 15.58
N ILE A 374 7.19 -6.05 16.62
CA ILE A 374 7.44 -7.49 16.70
C ILE A 374 6.16 -8.23 16.30
N VAL A 375 6.22 -9.01 15.24
CA VAL A 375 5.09 -9.78 14.70
C VAL A 375 4.96 -11.14 15.39
N THR A 376 6.09 -11.78 15.69
CA THR A 376 6.12 -13.08 16.39
C THR A 376 7.26 -13.13 17.38
N GLY A 377 7.06 -13.90 18.44
CA GLY A 377 8.09 -14.18 19.45
C GLY A 377 7.80 -13.53 20.83
N LEU A 378 6.93 -12.54 20.94
CA LEU A 378 6.57 -11.91 22.21
C LEU A 378 5.11 -12.18 22.58
N SER A 379 4.85 -12.15 23.89
CA SER A 379 3.53 -12.25 24.50
C SER A 379 3.21 -11.01 25.35
N ALA A 380 1.93 -10.74 25.60
CA ALA A 380 1.48 -9.54 26.33
C ALA A 380 2.03 -9.42 27.77
N GLY A 381 2.46 -10.52 28.37
CA GLY A 381 3.03 -10.57 29.73
C GLY A 381 4.55 -10.52 29.79
N ASP A 382 5.23 -10.46 28.67
CA ASP A 382 6.69 -10.49 28.64
C ASP A 382 7.26 -9.14 29.09
N ARG A 383 8.34 -9.20 29.86
CA ARG A 383 9.13 -8.02 30.26
C ARG A 383 10.38 -7.95 29.39
N VAL A 384 10.40 -7.01 28.47
CA VAL A 384 11.48 -6.83 27.51
C VAL A 384 12.58 -5.98 28.09
N ILE A 385 13.84 -6.38 27.89
CA ILE A 385 15.02 -5.59 28.25
C ILE A 385 15.19 -4.49 27.21
N GLN A 386 15.14 -3.23 27.66
CA GLN A 386 15.14 -2.05 26.78
C GLN A 386 16.47 -1.85 26.03
N ASP A 387 17.59 -2.09 26.68
CA ASP A 387 18.96 -1.92 26.12
C ASP A 387 19.83 -3.05 26.65
N PRO A 388 19.72 -4.25 26.05
CA PRO A 388 20.47 -5.41 26.51
C PRO A 388 21.97 -5.26 26.19
N PRO A 389 22.87 -5.51 27.15
CA PRO A 389 24.30 -5.51 26.86
C PRO A 389 24.65 -6.61 25.84
N ASP A 390 25.62 -6.35 24.99
CA ASP A 390 26.08 -7.32 23.99
C ASP A 390 26.56 -8.64 24.55
N SER A 391 27.04 -8.62 25.79
CA SER A 391 27.52 -9.80 26.51
C SER A 391 26.40 -10.68 27.07
N LEU A 392 25.13 -10.22 27.09
CA LEU A 392 24.01 -10.95 27.69
C LEU A 392 23.82 -12.32 27.04
N ILE A 393 23.76 -13.36 27.85
CA ILE A 393 23.59 -14.73 27.39
C ILE A 393 22.28 -15.34 27.92
N GLU A 394 21.84 -16.42 27.27
CA GLU A 394 20.70 -17.21 27.67
C GLU A 394 20.86 -17.77 29.08
N GLY A 395 19.87 -17.56 29.96
CA GLY A 395 19.86 -18.06 31.33
C GLY A 395 20.66 -17.22 32.33
N GLU A 396 21.20 -16.08 31.94
CA GLU A 396 21.98 -15.21 32.82
C GLU A 396 21.11 -14.50 33.85
N LYS A 397 21.57 -14.42 35.10
CA LYS A 397 20.87 -13.61 36.11
C LYS A 397 21.13 -12.14 35.88
N VAL A 398 20.06 -11.35 35.86
CA VAL A 398 20.09 -9.90 35.65
C VAL A 398 19.50 -9.16 36.85
N SER A 399 20.01 -7.99 37.13
CA SER A 399 19.42 -7.07 38.12
C SER A 399 18.45 -6.13 37.37
N VAL A 400 17.16 -6.19 37.69
CA VAL A 400 16.15 -5.42 36.97
C VAL A 400 15.87 -4.11 37.70
N GLU A 401 16.12 -3.00 37.01
CA GLU A 401 15.68 -1.66 37.42
C GLU A 401 14.36 -1.26 36.74
N SER A 402 13.51 -0.60 37.51
CA SER A 402 12.27 -0.01 36.95
C SER A 402 12.59 1.30 36.23
N PRO A 403 11.89 1.65 35.12
CA PRO A 403 12.19 2.82 34.27
C PRO A 403 12.17 4.20 34.97
N GLY A 404 11.81 4.26 36.24
CA GLY A 404 11.65 5.53 37.01
C GLY A 404 12.89 6.02 37.76
N ASN A 405 13.97 5.24 37.89
CA ASN A 405 15.09 5.58 38.77
C ASN A 405 16.40 5.99 38.04
N ALA A 406 16.43 5.93 36.73
CA ALA A 406 17.62 6.23 35.94
C ALA A 406 17.95 7.72 35.81
N ALA A 407 17.04 8.63 36.17
CA ALA A 407 17.23 10.09 36.00
C ALA A 407 18.05 10.76 37.12
N THR A 408 18.43 10.06 38.19
CA THR A 408 19.09 10.67 39.37
C THR A 408 20.55 10.25 39.57
N ALA A 409 21.10 9.36 38.76
CA ALA A 409 22.48 8.85 38.92
C ALA A 409 23.55 9.51 38.04
N GLY A 410 23.19 10.47 37.20
CA GLY A 410 24.08 11.12 36.21
C GLY A 410 24.60 12.52 36.59
N GLY A 411 24.70 12.85 37.87
CA GLY A 411 25.13 14.17 38.33
C GLY A 411 26.08 14.14 39.53
N LYS A 412 27.33 13.76 39.33
CA LYS A 412 28.46 14.20 40.16
C LYS A 412 29.75 14.06 39.38
#